data_f272eead92eba28ffdb77e8acf98997d
#
_entry.id   f272eead92eba28ffdb77e8acf98997d
#
_cell.length_a   1.000
_cell.length_b   1.000
_cell.length_c   1.000
_cell.angle_alpha   90.00
_cell.angle_beta   90.00
_cell.angle_gamma   90.00
#
_symmetry.space_group_name_H-M   'P 1'
#
loop_
_entity.id
_entity.type
_entity.pdbx_description
1 polymer ?
#
loop_
_entity_poly.entity_id
_entity_poly.type
_entity_poly.pdbx_seq_one_letter_code
_entity_poly.pdbx_strand_id
1 'polypeptide(L)'
;MESFPRQNARTRRFTIGAPRSFSLSAGGDWITFLQSSSSEDPLNKLWAWSASSGQTKVIADLETLIDNGSGETISREELARRERVREIGAGIVSYSANGHSPNIAFASNQSLFKVGIESSEVSDFTLGRDIFDPQISPNGNLIAYVSEG
;
A
#
# COMPACT_ATOMS: atom_id res chain seq x y z
N MET A 1 0.56 -21.49 -26.48
CA MET A 1 -0.11 -21.75 -25.18
C MET A 1 1.00 -21.97 -24.14
N GLU A 2 1.01 -21.21 -23.06
CA GLU A 2 2.02 -21.37 -22.01
C GLU A 2 1.76 -22.67 -21.23
N SER A 3 2.82 -23.38 -20.83
CA SER A 3 2.68 -24.63 -20.08
C SER A 3 2.29 -24.36 -18.61
N PHE A 4 1.51 -25.25 -18.00
CA PHE A 4 1.08 -25.15 -16.59
C PHE A 4 2.24 -24.89 -15.60
N PRO A 5 3.41 -25.59 -15.69
CA PRO A 5 4.52 -25.31 -14.78
C PRO A 5 5.04 -23.86 -14.86
N ARG A 6 5.08 -23.27 -16.07
CA ARG A 6 5.49 -21.88 -16.23
C ARG A 6 4.47 -20.90 -15.66
N GLN A 7 3.18 -21.12 -15.91
CA GLN A 7 2.12 -20.31 -15.31
C GLN A 7 2.17 -20.37 -13.78
N ASN A 8 2.30 -21.56 -13.22
CA ASN A 8 2.38 -21.78 -11.77
C ASN A 8 3.57 -21.05 -11.15
N ALA A 9 4.74 -21.07 -11.80
CA ALA A 9 5.93 -20.36 -11.33
C ALA A 9 5.75 -18.84 -11.43
N ARG A 10 5.27 -18.32 -12.57
CA ARG A 10 5.08 -16.89 -12.84
C ARG A 10 4.06 -16.26 -11.89
N THR A 11 2.95 -16.93 -11.64
CA THR A 11 1.87 -16.46 -10.76
C THR A 11 2.11 -16.80 -9.28
N ARG A 12 3.30 -17.30 -8.92
CA ARG A 12 3.63 -17.78 -7.58
C ARG A 12 2.54 -18.72 -7.03
N ARG A 13 2.25 -19.78 -7.78
CA ARG A 13 1.20 -20.76 -7.48
C ARG A 13 -0.22 -20.14 -7.49
N PHE A 14 -0.45 -19.20 -8.40
CA PHE A 14 -1.74 -18.48 -8.55
C PHE A 14 -2.13 -17.66 -7.31
N THR A 15 -1.17 -17.21 -6.51
CA THR A 15 -1.42 -16.36 -5.34
C THR A 15 -1.30 -14.85 -5.65
N ILE A 16 -0.61 -14.49 -6.75
CA ILE A 16 -0.55 -13.10 -7.19
C ILE A 16 -1.95 -12.68 -7.67
N GLY A 17 -2.40 -11.49 -7.24
CA GLY A 17 -3.73 -10.97 -7.57
C GLY A 17 -4.84 -11.40 -6.60
N ALA A 18 -4.57 -12.33 -5.67
CA ALA A 18 -5.52 -12.67 -4.62
C ALA A 18 -5.58 -11.55 -3.56
N PRO A 19 -6.78 -11.07 -3.18
CA PRO A 19 -6.93 -10.10 -2.11
C PRO A 19 -6.55 -10.72 -0.76
N ARG A 20 -5.89 -9.91 0.10
CA ARG A 20 -5.38 -10.35 1.41
C ARG A 20 -5.34 -9.21 2.41
N SER A 21 -5.07 -9.55 3.68
CA SER A 21 -4.94 -8.58 4.77
C SER A 21 -6.17 -7.69 4.90
N PHE A 22 -7.34 -8.29 4.99
CA PHE A 22 -8.60 -7.57 5.12
C PHE A 22 -8.70 -6.87 6.47
N SER A 23 -9.23 -5.65 6.47
CA SER A 23 -9.56 -4.89 7.68
C SER A 23 -10.85 -4.11 7.48
N LEU A 24 -11.60 -3.95 8.58
CA LEU A 24 -12.75 -3.05 8.65
C LEU A 24 -12.30 -1.66 9.07
N SER A 25 -12.88 -0.63 8.48
CA SER A 25 -12.56 0.76 8.76
C SER A 25 -13.80 1.64 8.76
N ALA A 26 -13.72 2.81 9.38
CA ALA A 26 -14.80 3.81 9.42
C ALA A 26 -16.15 3.22 9.87
N GLY A 27 -16.17 2.56 11.02
CA GLY A 27 -17.41 2.01 11.59
C GLY A 27 -17.97 0.78 10.87
N GLY A 28 -17.23 0.20 9.93
CA GLY A 28 -17.66 -0.94 9.11
C GLY A 28 -18.19 -0.55 7.72
N ASP A 29 -18.16 0.74 7.38
CA ASP A 29 -18.59 1.22 6.05
C ASP A 29 -17.64 0.82 4.93
N TRP A 30 -16.39 0.50 5.29
CA TRP A 30 -15.35 0.14 4.35
C TRP A 30 -14.62 -1.15 4.74
N ILE A 31 -14.35 -1.99 3.74
CA ILE A 31 -13.40 -3.09 3.85
C ILE A 31 -12.16 -2.71 3.04
N THR A 32 -11.00 -2.74 3.69
CA THR A 32 -9.72 -2.47 3.06
C THR A 32 -8.92 -3.75 2.91
N PHE A 33 -8.09 -3.84 1.87
CA PHE A 33 -7.31 -5.03 1.59
C PHE A 33 -6.15 -4.72 0.64
N LEU A 34 -5.17 -5.61 0.62
CA LEU A 34 -4.06 -5.58 -0.33
C LEU A 34 -4.35 -6.50 -1.51
N GLN A 35 -4.12 -6.00 -2.71
CA GLN A 35 -4.24 -6.78 -3.95
C GLN A 35 -3.37 -6.16 -5.03
N SER A 36 -2.75 -6.96 -5.88
CA SER A 36 -2.08 -6.47 -7.08
C SER A 36 -3.06 -6.28 -8.24
N SER A 37 -2.65 -5.51 -9.24
CA SER A 37 -3.51 -5.18 -10.39
C SER A 37 -3.84 -6.37 -11.29
N SER A 38 -2.99 -7.39 -11.29
CA SER A 38 -3.17 -8.61 -12.09
C SER A 38 -2.45 -9.80 -11.46
N SER A 39 -2.69 -10.98 -12.01
CA SER A 39 -2.01 -12.21 -11.58
C SER A 39 -0.51 -12.27 -11.97
N GLU A 40 -0.03 -11.29 -12.71
CA GLU A 40 1.36 -11.20 -13.17
C GLU A 40 2.13 -10.03 -12.55
N ASP A 41 1.40 -9.10 -11.94
CA ASP A 41 1.95 -7.95 -11.24
C ASP A 41 2.21 -8.30 -9.77
N PRO A 42 3.47 -8.33 -9.31
CA PRO A 42 3.78 -8.66 -7.93
C PRO A 42 3.53 -7.51 -6.95
N LEU A 43 3.28 -6.28 -7.45
CA LEU A 43 3.14 -5.09 -6.62
C LEU A 43 1.72 -4.97 -6.07
N ASN A 44 1.59 -5.07 -4.76
CA ASN A 44 0.30 -4.86 -4.13
C ASN A 44 -0.01 -3.38 -3.98
N LYS A 45 -1.26 -3.06 -4.23
CA LYS A 45 -1.88 -1.78 -3.97
C LYS A 45 -2.83 -1.90 -2.78
N LEU A 46 -3.15 -0.80 -2.16
CA LEU A 46 -4.16 -0.74 -1.11
C LEU A 46 -5.51 -0.40 -1.74
N TRP A 47 -6.47 -1.27 -1.52
CA TRP A 47 -7.83 -1.17 -2.05
C TRP A 47 -8.83 -0.93 -0.92
N ALA A 48 -9.93 -0.31 -1.27
CA ALA A 48 -11.10 -0.18 -0.40
C ALA A 48 -12.39 -0.57 -1.15
N TRP A 49 -13.22 -1.35 -0.50
CA TRP A 49 -14.57 -1.69 -0.92
C TRP A 49 -15.58 -1.00 -0.01
N SER A 50 -16.56 -0.31 -0.60
CA SER A 50 -17.62 0.39 0.13
C SER A 50 -18.82 -0.53 0.34
N ALA A 51 -19.26 -0.69 1.58
CA ALA A 51 -20.46 -1.45 1.92
C ALA A 51 -21.74 -0.78 1.41
N SER A 52 -21.77 0.55 1.35
CA SER A 52 -22.96 1.31 0.92
C SER A 52 -23.17 1.29 -0.59
N SER A 53 -22.09 1.41 -1.37
CA SER A 53 -22.16 1.47 -2.84
C SER A 53 -21.83 0.16 -3.54
N GLY A 54 -21.20 -0.80 -2.85
CA GLY A 54 -20.67 -2.04 -3.42
C GLY A 54 -19.46 -1.83 -4.35
N GLN A 55 -18.91 -0.62 -4.42
CA GLN A 55 -17.81 -0.29 -5.32
C GLN A 55 -16.46 -0.52 -4.68
N THR A 56 -15.50 -0.92 -5.49
CA THR A 56 -14.10 -1.09 -5.12
C THR A 56 -13.24 -0.03 -5.80
N LYS A 57 -12.30 0.55 -5.05
CA LYS A 57 -11.33 1.52 -5.59
C LYS A 57 -9.94 1.28 -5.03
N VAL A 58 -8.91 1.67 -5.79
CA VAL A 58 -7.54 1.80 -5.30
C VAL A 58 -7.46 3.09 -4.48
N ILE A 59 -6.96 3.02 -3.27
CA ILE A 59 -6.77 4.18 -2.39
C ILE A 59 -5.29 4.55 -2.22
N ALA A 60 -4.36 3.61 -2.44
CA ALA A 60 -2.94 3.91 -2.52
C ALA A 60 -2.21 2.94 -3.44
N ASP A 61 -1.27 3.49 -4.20
CA ASP A 61 -0.37 2.80 -5.11
C ASP A 61 1.02 3.41 -5.00
N LEU A 62 1.99 2.62 -4.54
CA LEU A 62 3.36 3.11 -4.32
C LEU A 62 4.04 3.64 -5.59
N GLU A 63 3.78 3.04 -6.75
CA GLU A 63 4.35 3.53 -8.00
C GLU A 63 3.88 4.96 -8.28
N THR A 64 2.58 5.21 -8.17
CA THR A 64 2.01 6.55 -8.38
C THR A 64 2.49 7.55 -7.33
N LEU A 65 2.61 7.15 -6.07
CA LEU A 65 3.05 8.02 -4.98
C LEU A 65 4.50 8.44 -5.13
N ILE A 66 5.37 7.54 -5.59
CA ILE A 66 6.76 7.83 -5.86
C ILE A 66 6.90 8.74 -7.11
N ASP A 67 6.08 8.54 -8.13
CA ASP A 67 6.11 9.35 -9.36
C ASP A 67 5.63 10.79 -9.12
N ASN A 68 4.62 11.00 -8.31
CA ASN A 68 4.07 12.33 -8.01
C ASN A 68 4.96 13.17 -7.09
N GLY A 69 5.91 12.58 -6.38
CA GLY A 69 6.87 13.29 -5.51
C GLY A 69 8.04 13.95 -6.26
N SER A 70 8.19 13.71 -7.55
CA SER A 70 9.34 14.20 -8.33
C SER A 70 8.92 15.26 -9.34
N GLY A 71 9.01 16.55 -8.93
CA GLY A 71 9.09 17.66 -9.89
C GLY A 71 10.35 17.56 -10.75
N GLU A 72 10.24 17.81 -12.01
CA GLU A 72 11.12 17.94 -13.19
C GLU A 72 12.59 17.41 -13.19
N THR A 73 13.18 17.02 -12.07
CA THR A 73 14.52 16.38 -12.04
C THR A 73 14.52 15.23 -11.06
N ILE A 74 14.42 14.01 -11.56
CA ILE A 74 14.52 12.80 -10.75
C ILE A 74 15.93 12.73 -10.15
N SER A 75 16.05 12.87 -8.85
CA SER A 75 17.34 12.73 -8.17
C SER A 75 17.85 11.28 -8.24
N ARG A 76 19.17 11.11 -8.08
CA ARG A 76 19.79 9.79 -8.06
C ARG A 76 19.29 8.92 -6.92
N GLU A 77 18.96 9.55 -5.78
CA GLU A 77 18.34 8.91 -4.63
C GLU A 77 16.92 8.43 -4.93
N GLU A 78 16.15 9.19 -5.68
CA GLU A 78 14.79 8.84 -6.05
C GLU A 78 14.78 7.69 -7.08
N LEU A 79 15.72 7.67 -8.02
CA LEU A 79 15.90 6.52 -8.92
C LEU A 79 16.24 5.24 -8.13
N ALA A 80 17.13 5.34 -7.15
CA ALA A 80 17.48 4.21 -6.29
C ALA A 80 16.31 3.76 -5.42
N ARG A 81 15.43 4.67 -4.96
CA ARG A 81 14.21 4.37 -4.23
C ARG A 81 13.21 3.59 -5.10
N ARG A 82 12.99 4.04 -6.33
CA ARG A 82 12.11 3.35 -7.31
C ARG A 82 12.61 1.95 -7.64
N GLU A 83 13.92 1.81 -7.83
CA GLU A 83 14.56 0.51 -8.09
C GLU A 83 14.36 -0.45 -6.91
N ARG A 84 14.54 0.00 -5.66
CA ARG A 84 14.30 -0.83 -4.47
C ARG A 84 12.84 -1.27 -4.35
N VAL A 85 11.87 -0.41 -4.64
CA VAL A 85 10.44 -0.78 -4.62
C VAL A 85 10.17 -1.89 -5.65
N ARG A 86 10.78 -1.80 -6.83
CA ARG A 86 10.69 -2.85 -7.86
C ARG A 86 11.44 -4.12 -7.49
N GLU A 87 12.63 -4.01 -6.89
CA GLU A 87 13.44 -5.17 -6.46
C GLU A 87 12.79 -5.94 -5.33
N ILE A 88 12.17 -5.26 -4.35
CA ILE A 88 11.40 -5.90 -3.27
C ILE A 88 10.16 -6.59 -3.84
N GLY A 89 9.65 -6.15 -4.99
CA GLY A 89 8.61 -6.83 -5.77
C GLY A 89 7.31 -7.11 -5.02
N ALA A 90 6.99 -6.32 -4.00
CA ALA A 90 5.86 -6.56 -3.12
C ALA A 90 4.87 -5.38 -3.05
N GLY A 91 5.26 -4.15 -3.46
CA GLY A 91 4.45 -2.95 -3.30
C GLY A 91 4.14 -2.67 -1.82
N ILE A 92 2.89 -2.38 -1.50
CA ILE A 92 2.46 -2.22 -0.10
C ILE A 92 2.38 -3.62 0.54
N VAL A 93 3.21 -3.87 1.56
CA VAL A 93 3.31 -5.20 2.20
C VAL A 93 2.40 -5.35 3.42
N SER A 94 2.17 -4.24 4.13
CA SER A 94 1.31 -4.19 5.31
C SER A 94 0.74 -2.79 5.49
N TYR A 95 -0.35 -2.68 6.23
CA TYR A 95 -0.96 -1.41 6.58
C TYR A 95 -1.68 -1.52 7.92
N SER A 96 -1.89 -0.40 8.58
CA SER A 96 -2.70 -0.27 9.79
C SER A 96 -4.01 0.44 9.45
N ALA A 97 -5.11 -0.21 9.74
CA ALA A 97 -6.44 0.36 9.70
C ALA A 97 -7.09 0.21 11.08
N ASN A 98 -7.97 1.15 11.41
CA ASN A 98 -8.71 1.11 12.67
C ASN A 98 -10.20 1.14 12.36
N GLY A 99 -10.99 0.33 13.07
CA GLY A 99 -12.44 0.24 12.87
C GLY A 99 -13.20 1.54 13.08
N HIS A 100 -12.58 2.54 13.72
CA HIS A 100 -13.20 3.84 13.99
C HIS A 100 -12.66 4.98 13.14
N SER A 101 -11.48 4.82 12.56
CA SER A 101 -10.83 5.86 11.74
C SER A 101 -11.13 5.72 10.26
N PRO A 102 -11.42 6.83 9.53
CA PRO A 102 -11.48 6.84 8.08
C PRO A 102 -10.08 6.89 7.43
N ASN A 103 -9.03 6.89 8.24
CA ASN A 103 -7.64 6.97 7.77
C ASN A 103 -6.92 5.65 7.98
N ILE A 104 -5.96 5.39 7.10
CA ILE A 104 -5.08 4.22 7.10
C ILE A 104 -3.64 4.71 7.12
N ALA A 105 -2.76 3.94 7.75
CA ALA A 105 -1.32 4.18 7.72
C ALA A 105 -0.58 2.99 7.13
N PHE A 106 0.44 3.24 6.34
CA PHE A 106 1.40 2.22 5.91
C PHE A 106 2.80 2.84 5.78
N ALA A 107 3.81 1.99 5.81
CA ALA A 107 5.19 2.41 5.64
C ALA A 107 5.81 1.73 4.41
N SER A 108 6.71 2.43 3.76
CA SER A 108 7.57 1.89 2.71
C SER A 108 8.93 2.56 2.79
N ASN A 109 9.96 1.77 3.04
CA ASN A 109 11.32 2.27 3.27
C ASN A 109 11.35 3.33 4.40
N GLN A 110 11.78 4.55 4.05
CA GLN A 110 11.94 5.69 4.97
C GLN A 110 10.75 6.65 4.97
N SER A 111 9.66 6.28 4.32
CA SER A 111 8.43 7.07 4.25
C SER A 111 7.30 6.40 5.01
N LEU A 112 6.58 7.22 5.74
CA LEU A 112 5.33 6.88 6.39
C LEU A 112 4.21 7.57 5.65
N PHE A 113 3.19 6.82 5.26
CA PHE A 113 2.04 7.32 4.52
C PHE A 113 0.78 7.28 5.36
N LYS A 114 -0.01 8.33 5.26
CA LYS A 114 -1.38 8.39 5.77
C LYS A 114 -2.34 8.58 4.61
N VAL A 115 -3.38 7.77 4.53
CA VAL A 115 -4.35 7.76 3.43
C VAL A 115 -5.75 7.91 3.97
N GLY A 116 -6.51 8.86 3.42
CA GLY A 116 -7.95 8.95 3.65
C GLY A 116 -8.70 7.95 2.77
N ILE A 117 -9.57 7.12 3.37
CA ILE A 117 -10.28 6.07 2.62
C ILE A 117 -11.23 6.70 1.58
N GLU A 118 -12.00 7.71 1.97
CA GLU A 118 -12.98 8.34 1.08
C GLU A 118 -12.33 9.28 0.06
N SER A 119 -11.46 10.17 0.53
CA SER A 119 -10.79 11.17 -0.31
C SER A 119 -9.72 10.58 -1.21
N SER A 120 -9.13 9.45 -0.81
CA SER A 120 -7.90 8.89 -1.41
C SER A 120 -6.72 9.88 -1.39
N GLU A 121 -6.79 10.90 -0.52
CA GLU A 121 -5.67 11.80 -0.28
C GLU A 121 -4.58 11.09 0.49
N VAL A 122 -3.34 11.24 0.03
CA VAL A 122 -2.16 10.65 0.64
C VAL A 122 -1.25 11.75 1.17
N SER A 123 -0.89 11.62 2.45
CA SER A 123 0.16 12.43 3.07
C SER A 123 1.41 11.56 3.19
N ASP A 124 2.54 12.04 2.67
CA ASP A 124 3.86 11.39 2.78
C ASP A 124 4.71 12.12 3.82
N PHE A 125 5.27 11.35 4.74
CA PHE A 125 6.18 11.82 5.77
C PHE A 125 7.51 11.07 5.62
N THR A 126 8.46 11.66 4.91
CA THR A 126 9.82 11.11 4.78
C THR A 126 10.62 11.42 6.05
N LEU A 127 11.00 10.39 6.79
CA LEU A 127 11.64 10.53 8.11
C LEU A 127 13.15 10.28 8.09
N GLY A 128 13.72 9.90 6.95
CA GLY A 128 15.17 9.68 6.78
C GLY A 128 15.72 8.46 7.50
N ARG A 129 14.85 7.58 7.99
CA ARG A 129 15.17 6.31 8.67
C ARG A 129 14.17 5.24 8.29
N ASP A 130 14.56 3.98 8.38
CA ASP A 130 13.67 2.87 8.09
C ASP A 130 12.54 2.78 9.12
N ILE A 131 11.33 2.56 8.64
CA ILE A 131 10.10 2.60 9.42
C ILE A 131 9.41 1.25 9.30
N PHE A 132 8.99 0.72 10.44
CA PHE A 132 8.31 -0.56 10.55
C PHE A 132 7.04 -0.43 11.38
N ASP A 133 6.09 -1.33 11.14
CA ASP A 133 4.87 -1.53 11.92
C ASP A 133 4.13 -0.23 12.29
N PRO A 134 3.72 0.60 11.32
CA PRO A 134 2.95 1.79 11.62
C PRO A 134 1.58 1.40 12.19
N GLN A 135 1.16 2.09 13.27
CA GLN A 135 -0.12 1.88 13.94
C GLN A 135 -0.89 3.20 14.02
N ILE A 136 -2.07 3.24 13.39
CA ILE A 136 -2.91 4.44 13.43
C ILE A 136 -3.78 4.46 14.70
N SER A 137 -3.88 5.62 15.34
CA SER A 137 -4.73 5.81 16.52
C SER A 137 -6.22 5.70 16.19
N PRO A 138 -7.09 5.38 17.16
CA PRO A 138 -8.53 5.26 16.94
C PRO A 138 -9.18 6.51 16.33
N ASN A 139 -8.68 7.69 16.68
CA ASN A 139 -9.17 8.96 16.12
C ASN A 139 -8.50 9.37 14.80
N GLY A 140 -7.53 8.56 14.30
CA GLY A 140 -6.81 8.81 13.05
C GLY A 140 -5.85 10.00 13.05
N ASN A 141 -5.56 10.61 14.22
CA ASN A 141 -4.73 11.81 14.31
C ASN A 141 -3.26 11.52 14.56
N LEU A 142 -2.94 10.37 15.14
CA LEU A 142 -1.59 9.96 15.47
C LEU A 142 -1.24 8.65 14.78
N ILE A 143 0.04 8.49 14.47
CA ILE A 143 0.60 7.24 13.97
C ILE A 143 1.83 6.92 14.83
N ALA A 144 1.79 5.78 15.51
CA ALA A 144 2.95 5.19 16.15
C ALA A 144 3.69 4.31 15.15
N TYR A 145 5.00 4.21 15.24
CA TYR A 145 5.81 3.35 14.38
C TYR A 145 7.10 2.93 15.10
N VAL A 146 7.70 1.86 14.61
CA VAL A 146 9.04 1.42 15.03
C VAL A 146 10.06 1.95 14.03
N SER A 147 11.20 2.43 14.52
CA SER A 147 12.34 2.82 13.67
C SER A 147 13.64 2.30 14.27
N GLU A 148 14.58 1.95 13.42
CA GLU A 148 15.96 1.72 13.87
C GLU A 148 16.58 3.05 14.32
N GLY A 149 17.24 3.04 15.49
CA GLY A 149 17.89 4.18 16.11
C GLY A 149 19.25 4.50 15.50
#